data_15c823712648fcb850b1c5bcd636f835
#
_entry.id   15c823712648fcb850b1c5bcd636f835
#
_cell.length_a   1.000
_cell.length_b   1.000
_cell.length_c   1.000
_cell.angle_alpha   90.00
_cell.angle_beta   90.00
_cell.angle_gamma   90.00
#
_symmetry.space_group_name_H-M   'P 1'
#
loop_
_entity.id
_entity.type
_entity.pdbx_description
1 polymer ?
#
loop_
_entity_poly.entity_id
_entity_poly.type
_entity_poly.pdbx_seq_one_letter_code
_entity_poly.pdbx_strand_id
1 'polypeptide(L)'
;MIKLYLATALSVAFMIGFRKPQTGSKNFSVQQLAPGVWAAIQNDKGGHAISNAGIIDLGNKTLVFDAFMNPDAASELKRTAEQLTKHPVSFVINSHYHDDHIRGNQVFVPGASIISTEWTKNEMRKAEAEEQEWLRKNIGKSLEKAKQQLRSATANEKEEAVMWLGYYEGISQSLPILKTTLPDITFKDSLWIHGSKRSVLLIECKNCHTASDVVMILPQQGIAFMGDVLFVKRHPWFGDSNAESLKERLEDFYADASLTQFVPGHGPVAGKEAVQTLVSYINDLQQLATEAVQKNEADSDFIRQDVPAQYKSWWFGRFYSDNLAAVYHDAKKK
;
A
#
# COMPACT_ATOMS: atom_id res chain seq x y z
N MET A 1 -54.70 -24.72 -27.89
CA MET A 1 -53.49 -25.39 -27.32
C MET A 1 -52.36 -24.40 -27.42
N ILE A 2 -52.04 -23.73 -26.32
CA ILE A 2 -50.94 -22.75 -26.26
C ILE A 2 -49.76 -23.49 -25.62
N LYS A 3 -48.65 -23.64 -26.33
CA LYS A 3 -47.43 -24.24 -25.82
C LYS A 3 -46.64 -23.16 -25.10
N LEU A 4 -46.50 -23.31 -23.79
CA LEU A 4 -45.66 -22.48 -22.90
C LEU A 4 -44.24 -23.00 -23.01
N TYR A 5 -43.28 -22.18 -23.50
CA TYR A 5 -41.85 -22.46 -23.44
C TYR A 5 -41.32 -21.87 -22.13
N LEU A 6 -40.93 -22.76 -21.23
CA LEU A 6 -40.14 -22.40 -20.04
C LEU A 6 -38.69 -22.17 -20.49
N ALA A 7 -38.22 -20.95 -20.43
CA ALA A 7 -36.80 -20.63 -20.57
C ALA A 7 -36.13 -20.79 -19.19
N THR A 8 -35.34 -21.85 -19.03
CA THR A 8 -34.47 -22.04 -17.88
C THR A 8 -33.24 -21.15 -18.03
N ALA A 9 -33.18 -20.08 -17.25
CA ALA A 9 -31.98 -19.27 -17.10
C ALA A 9 -30.94 -20.06 -16.30
N LEU A 10 -29.86 -20.50 -16.96
CA LEU A 10 -28.71 -21.12 -16.31
C LEU A 10 -27.84 -20.01 -15.68
N SER A 11 -27.95 -19.81 -14.38
CA SER A 11 -27.05 -18.93 -13.61
C SER A 11 -25.69 -19.60 -13.52
N VAL A 12 -24.74 -19.19 -14.34
CA VAL A 12 -23.33 -19.58 -14.18
C VAL A 12 -22.76 -18.77 -13.02
N ALA A 13 -22.74 -19.36 -11.83
CA ALA A 13 -21.99 -18.84 -10.71
C ALA A 13 -20.49 -18.97 -11.03
N PHE A 14 -19.84 -17.86 -11.37
CA PHE A 14 -18.38 -17.80 -11.45
C PHE A 14 -17.84 -17.94 -10.02
N MET A 15 -17.48 -19.16 -9.60
CA MET A 15 -16.65 -19.35 -8.42
C MET A 15 -15.26 -18.81 -8.76
N ILE A 16 -14.96 -17.59 -8.27
CA ILE A 16 -13.59 -17.07 -8.24
C ILE A 16 -12.83 -17.91 -7.22
N GLY A 17 -12.26 -18.99 -7.66
CA GLY A 17 -11.35 -19.80 -6.86
C GLY A 17 -10.06 -18.99 -6.65
N PHE A 18 -9.87 -18.47 -5.43
CA PHE A 18 -8.59 -17.91 -5.02
C PHE A 18 -7.52 -19.01 -5.18
N ARG A 19 -6.69 -18.90 -6.22
CA ARG A 19 -5.53 -19.77 -6.35
C ARG A 19 -4.59 -19.49 -5.19
N LYS A 20 -4.12 -20.55 -4.52
CA LYS A 20 -3.09 -20.43 -3.46
C LYS A 20 -1.90 -19.63 -4.00
N PRO A 21 -1.29 -18.76 -3.17
CA PRO A 21 -0.12 -18.00 -3.56
C PRO A 21 0.99 -18.92 -4.09
N GLN A 22 1.54 -18.59 -5.24
CA GLN A 22 2.66 -19.32 -5.81
C GLN A 22 3.92 -18.77 -5.15
N THR A 23 4.45 -19.48 -4.15
CA THR A 23 5.57 -19.03 -3.31
C THR A 23 6.90 -19.48 -3.89
N GLY A 24 7.81 -18.53 -4.09
CA GLY A 24 9.21 -18.77 -4.43
C GLY A 24 10.13 -17.72 -3.82
N SER A 25 9.60 -16.60 -3.32
CA SER A 25 10.34 -15.53 -2.65
C SER A 25 10.18 -15.60 -1.13
N LYS A 26 11.25 -15.27 -0.39
CA LYS A 26 11.17 -15.00 1.04
C LYS A 26 10.58 -13.61 1.34
N ASN A 27 10.54 -12.72 0.36
CA ASN A 27 10.15 -11.31 0.52
C ASN A 27 8.67 -11.07 0.27
N PHE A 28 8.06 -11.83 -0.66
CA PHE A 28 6.64 -11.69 -1.02
C PHE A 28 6.05 -12.98 -1.57
N SER A 29 4.73 -13.04 -1.61
CA SER A 29 3.97 -14.08 -2.31
C SER A 29 3.23 -13.45 -3.49
N VAL A 30 3.01 -14.22 -4.57
CA VAL A 30 2.30 -13.76 -5.77
C VAL A 30 0.88 -14.34 -5.79
N GLN A 31 -0.11 -13.46 -5.90
CA GLN A 31 -1.51 -13.80 -6.05
C GLN A 31 -2.02 -13.33 -7.42
N GLN A 32 -2.52 -14.24 -8.24
CA GLN A 32 -3.17 -13.87 -9.49
C GLN A 32 -4.58 -13.33 -9.21
N LEU A 33 -4.87 -12.11 -9.67
CA LEU A 33 -6.15 -11.44 -9.48
C LEU A 33 -7.07 -11.61 -10.70
N ALA A 34 -6.46 -11.55 -11.90
CA ALA A 34 -7.10 -11.80 -13.19
C ALA A 34 -6.05 -12.32 -14.18
N PRO A 35 -6.43 -12.86 -15.34
CA PRO A 35 -5.46 -13.21 -16.38
C PRO A 35 -4.57 -12.02 -16.73
N GLY A 36 -3.26 -12.13 -16.48
CA GLY A 36 -2.27 -11.07 -16.73
C GLY A 36 -2.24 -9.96 -15.68
N VAL A 37 -2.83 -10.15 -14.49
CA VAL A 37 -2.78 -9.21 -13.37
C VAL A 37 -2.49 -9.96 -12.09
N TRP A 38 -1.45 -9.55 -11.38
CA TRP A 38 -1.03 -10.15 -10.12
C TRP A 38 -0.72 -9.10 -9.06
N ALA A 39 -0.99 -9.43 -7.81
CA ALA A 39 -0.47 -8.73 -6.65
C ALA A 39 0.72 -9.51 -6.09
N ALA A 40 1.79 -8.80 -5.76
CA ALA A 40 2.91 -9.29 -4.97
C ALA A 40 2.70 -8.80 -3.53
N ILE A 41 2.29 -9.73 -2.66
CA ILE A 41 1.92 -9.42 -1.29
C ILE A 41 3.11 -9.66 -0.38
N GLN A 42 3.47 -8.66 0.41
CA GLN A 42 4.58 -8.73 1.35
C GLN A 42 4.52 -9.98 2.22
N ASN A 43 5.68 -10.52 2.58
CA ASN A 43 5.78 -11.62 3.52
C ASN A 43 5.99 -11.09 4.94
N ASP A 44 4.97 -11.17 5.75
CA ASP A 44 4.97 -10.72 7.14
C ASP A 44 5.94 -11.51 8.07
N LYS A 45 6.57 -12.58 7.56
CA LYS A 45 7.52 -13.42 8.33
C LYS A 45 8.98 -12.97 8.16
N GLY A 46 9.21 -11.67 8.15
CA GLY A 46 10.56 -11.07 8.07
C GLY A 46 11.08 -10.88 6.65
N GLY A 47 10.20 -10.78 5.65
CA GLY A 47 10.56 -10.35 4.30
C GLY A 47 10.96 -8.87 4.26
N HIS A 48 11.73 -8.51 3.24
CA HIS A 48 12.24 -7.14 3.08
C HIS A 48 11.46 -6.31 2.04
N ALA A 49 10.28 -6.78 1.61
CA ALA A 49 9.41 -6.01 0.71
C ALA A 49 8.71 -4.88 1.46
N ILE A 50 8.15 -5.21 2.60
CA ILE A 50 7.40 -4.36 3.55
C ILE A 50 6.05 -3.89 3.02
N SER A 51 5.98 -3.36 1.80
CA SER A 51 4.73 -3.00 1.11
C SER A 51 4.30 -4.07 0.11
N ASN A 52 3.12 -3.92 -0.46
CA ASN A 52 2.65 -4.70 -1.60
C ASN A 52 3.05 -4.05 -2.92
N ALA A 53 3.04 -4.84 -3.99
CA ALA A 53 3.28 -4.35 -5.35
C ALA A 53 2.32 -4.99 -6.35
N GLY A 54 2.20 -4.39 -7.54
CA GLY A 54 1.42 -4.89 -8.65
C GLY A 54 2.27 -5.35 -9.83
N ILE A 55 1.83 -6.40 -10.56
CA ILE A 55 2.44 -6.86 -11.80
C ILE A 55 1.35 -6.94 -12.87
N ILE A 56 1.51 -6.21 -13.95
CA ILE A 56 0.51 -6.09 -15.01
C ILE A 56 1.13 -6.39 -16.38
N ASP A 57 0.60 -7.43 -17.05
CA ASP A 57 0.87 -7.72 -18.47
C ASP A 57 0.04 -6.78 -19.35
N LEU A 58 0.65 -5.78 -19.94
CA LEU A 58 0.00 -4.89 -20.90
C LEU A 58 -0.14 -5.52 -22.29
N GLY A 59 0.41 -6.73 -22.52
CA GLY A 59 0.36 -7.49 -23.77
C GLY A 59 1.62 -7.39 -24.62
N ASN A 60 2.32 -6.30 -24.56
CA ASN A 60 3.62 -6.08 -25.23
C ASN A 60 4.68 -5.46 -24.31
N LYS A 61 4.31 -5.17 -23.08
CA LYS A 61 5.14 -4.57 -22.03
C LYS A 61 4.67 -5.03 -20.66
N THR A 62 5.55 -4.96 -19.68
CA THR A 62 5.20 -5.17 -18.26
C THR A 62 5.18 -3.85 -17.53
N LEU A 63 4.17 -3.66 -16.69
CA LEU A 63 4.07 -2.57 -15.74
C LEU A 63 4.15 -3.15 -14.32
N VAL A 64 4.90 -2.49 -13.45
CA VAL A 64 4.99 -2.77 -12.01
C VAL A 64 4.41 -1.57 -11.26
N PHE A 65 3.60 -1.81 -10.25
CA PHE A 65 3.08 -0.80 -9.33
C PHE A 65 3.78 -0.98 -7.99
N ASP A 66 4.50 0.04 -7.54
CA ASP A 66 5.44 0.10 -6.42
C ASP A 66 6.64 -0.86 -6.53
N ALA A 67 7.75 -0.47 -5.89
CA ALA A 67 9.05 -1.10 -6.09
C ALA A 67 9.64 -1.70 -4.81
N PHE A 68 8.87 -1.79 -3.72
CA PHE A 68 9.33 -2.24 -2.42
C PHE A 68 10.44 -1.35 -1.78
N MET A 69 10.71 -1.65 -0.53
CA MET A 69 11.73 -0.96 0.27
C MET A 69 13.17 -1.35 -0.10
N ASN A 70 13.38 -2.59 -0.52
CA ASN A 70 14.72 -3.17 -0.61
C ASN A 70 15.09 -3.52 -2.06
N PRO A 71 16.28 -3.12 -2.58
CA PRO A 71 16.70 -3.45 -3.94
C PRO A 71 16.77 -4.95 -4.26
N ASP A 72 17.06 -5.81 -3.27
CA ASP A 72 17.08 -7.27 -3.49
C ASP A 72 15.66 -7.81 -3.68
N ALA A 73 14.70 -7.36 -2.83
CA ALA A 73 13.28 -7.69 -2.99
C ALA A 73 12.74 -7.17 -4.33
N ALA A 74 13.13 -5.96 -4.73
CA ALA A 74 12.76 -5.38 -6.03
C ALA A 74 13.37 -6.16 -7.22
N SER A 75 14.58 -6.68 -7.07
CA SER A 75 15.22 -7.55 -8.08
C SER A 75 14.46 -8.87 -8.25
N GLU A 76 13.95 -9.44 -7.16
CA GLU A 76 13.05 -10.60 -7.21
C GLU A 76 11.71 -10.25 -7.88
N LEU A 77 11.13 -9.08 -7.54
CA LEU A 77 9.90 -8.59 -8.16
C LEU A 77 10.05 -8.42 -9.67
N LYS A 78 11.13 -7.79 -10.12
CA LYS A 78 11.44 -7.61 -11.54
C LYS A 78 11.53 -8.95 -12.28
N ARG A 79 12.34 -9.90 -11.76
CA ARG A 79 12.45 -11.24 -12.35
C ARG A 79 11.12 -11.96 -12.41
N THR A 80 10.34 -11.89 -11.33
CA THR A 80 9.01 -12.51 -11.25
C THR A 80 8.05 -11.89 -12.26
N ALA A 81 8.03 -10.57 -12.37
CA ALA A 81 7.20 -9.85 -13.33
C ALA A 81 7.53 -10.26 -14.77
N GLU A 82 8.82 -10.27 -15.15
CA GLU A 82 9.26 -10.66 -16.48
C GLU A 82 9.02 -12.16 -16.78
N GLN A 83 9.12 -13.02 -15.77
CA GLN A 83 8.79 -14.44 -15.92
C GLN A 83 7.29 -14.68 -16.14
N LEU A 84 6.42 -13.95 -15.44
CA LEU A 84 4.96 -14.09 -15.56
C LEU A 84 4.41 -13.52 -16.88
N THR A 85 4.90 -12.36 -17.27
CA THR A 85 4.40 -11.63 -18.44
C THR A 85 5.08 -12.01 -19.75
N LYS A 86 6.31 -12.57 -19.68
CA LYS A 86 7.21 -12.83 -20.81
C LYS A 86 7.69 -11.58 -21.55
N HIS A 87 7.59 -10.42 -20.89
CA HIS A 87 8.03 -9.12 -21.42
C HIS A 87 8.90 -8.41 -20.39
N PRO A 88 9.88 -7.60 -20.81
CA PRO A 88 10.66 -6.79 -19.88
C PRO A 88 9.76 -5.76 -19.17
N VAL A 89 10.12 -5.42 -17.94
CA VAL A 89 9.48 -4.31 -17.23
C VAL A 89 9.80 -3.02 -17.96
N SER A 90 8.77 -2.32 -18.39
CA SER A 90 8.87 -1.06 -19.16
C SER A 90 8.41 0.15 -18.35
N PHE A 91 7.56 -0.06 -17.36
CA PHE A 91 7.03 0.99 -16.49
C PHE A 91 7.04 0.55 -15.04
N VAL A 92 7.45 1.45 -14.16
CA VAL A 92 7.26 1.36 -12.71
C VAL A 92 6.44 2.56 -12.28
N ILE A 93 5.36 2.33 -11.56
CA ILE A 93 4.52 3.39 -11.00
C ILE A 93 4.84 3.49 -9.51
N ASN A 94 5.21 4.65 -9.02
CA ASN A 94 5.27 4.86 -7.59
C ASN A 94 3.95 5.50 -7.11
N SER A 95 3.33 4.84 -6.12
CA SER A 95 2.09 5.32 -5.52
C SER A 95 2.31 6.63 -4.78
N HIS A 96 3.37 6.73 -3.98
CA HIS A 96 3.75 7.92 -3.21
C HIS A 96 5.26 7.88 -2.89
N TYR A 97 5.74 8.75 -2.00
CA TYR A 97 7.18 8.95 -1.79
C TYR A 97 7.80 8.13 -0.65
N HIS A 98 7.01 7.37 0.13
CA HIS A 98 7.55 6.62 1.27
C HIS A 98 8.51 5.51 0.82
N ASP A 99 9.48 5.27 1.67
CA ASP A 99 10.67 4.46 1.42
C ASP A 99 10.37 3.03 0.99
N ASP A 100 9.34 2.43 1.53
CA ASP A 100 8.95 1.05 1.24
C ASP A 100 8.18 0.87 -0.07
N HIS A 101 7.90 1.95 -0.81
CA HIS A 101 7.31 1.92 -2.15
C HIS A 101 8.30 2.28 -3.26
N ILE A 102 9.43 2.92 -2.94
CA ILE A 102 10.29 3.56 -3.93
C ILE A 102 11.75 3.10 -3.94
N ARG A 103 12.29 2.55 -2.83
CA ARG A 103 13.74 2.26 -2.72
C ARG A 103 14.22 1.18 -3.67
N GLY A 104 13.33 0.36 -4.20
CA GLY A 104 13.63 -0.59 -5.25
C GLY A 104 13.75 0.00 -6.66
N ASN A 105 13.39 1.27 -6.89
CA ASN A 105 13.39 1.93 -8.20
C ASN A 105 14.70 1.75 -8.98
N GLN A 106 15.84 1.81 -8.28
CA GLN A 106 17.18 1.69 -8.89
C GLN A 106 17.38 0.39 -9.68
N VAL A 107 16.61 -0.66 -9.38
CA VAL A 107 16.73 -1.98 -10.03
C VAL A 107 16.12 -1.99 -11.43
N PHE A 108 15.19 -1.10 -11.69
CA PHE A 108 14.43 -1.08 -12.94
C PHE A 108 15.07 -0.20 -14.01
N VAL A 109 15.91 0.76 -13.62
CA VAL A 109 16.61 1.62 -14.57
C VAL A 109 17.93 1.00 -15.07
N PRO A 110 18.34 1.25 -16.32
CA PRO A 110 17.71 2.12 -17.32
C PRO A 110 16.61 1.44 -18.15
N GLY A 111 16.18 0.23 -17.82
CA GLY A 111 15.27 -0.58 -18.65
C GLY A 111 13.82 -0.13 -18.62
N ALA A 112 13.36 0.53 -17.56
CA ALA A 112 11.98 1.00 -17.38
C ALA A 112 11.94 2.49 -17.07
N SER A 113 10.86 3.15 -17.47
CA SER A 113 10.51 4.49 -17.00
C SER A 113 9.75 4.42 -15.70
N ILE A 114 10.10 5.32 -14.77
CA ILE A 114 9.44 5.47 -13.47
C ILE A 114 8.46 6.62 -13.56
N ILE A 115 7.22 6.38 -13.17
CA ILE A 115 6.10 7.31 -13.32
C ILE A 115 5.50 7.60 -11.95
N SER A 116 5.29 8.88 -11.63
CA SER A 116 4.54 9.32 -10.46
C SER A 116 4.03 10.75 -10.67
N THR A 117 3.56 11.42 -9.61
CA THR A 117 3.23 12.85 -9.69
C THR A 117 4.48 13.72 -9.55
N GLU A 118 4.38 14.99 -9.99
CA GLU A 118 5.49 15.94 -9.82
C GLU A 118 5.75 16.23 -8.33
N TRP A 119 4.69 16.27 -7.52
CA TRP A 119 4.82 16.44 -6.08
C TRP A 119 5.61 15.30 -5.45
N THR A 120 5.21 14.04 -5.73
CA THR A 120 5.90 12.84 -5.24
C THR A 120 7.38 12.83 -5.64
N LYS A 121 7.70 13.16 -6.90
CA LYS A 121 9.09 13.26 -7.36
C LYS A 121 9.91 14.26 -6.56
N ASN A 122 9.33 15.43 -6.26
CA ASN A 122 10.02 16.48 -5.53
C ASN A 122 10.21 16.11 -4.05
N GLU A 123 9.19 15.49 -3.43
CA GLU A 123 9.28 15.05 -2.04
C GLU A 123 10.26 13.88 -1.89
N MET A 124 10.26 12.89 -2.80
CA MET A 124 11.29 11.84 -2.84
C MET A 124 12.71 12.41 -2.81
N ARG A 125 12.97 13.46 -3.60
CA ARG A 125 14.32 14.08 -3.66
C ARG A 125 14.74 14.65 -2.31
N LYS A 126 13.79 15.26 -1.60
CA LYS A 126 14.03 15.90 -0.31
C LYS A 126 14.07 14.87 0.82
N ALA A 127 12.99 14.10 0.99
CA ALA A 127 12.81 13.17 2.11
C ALA A 127 13.87 12.06 2.10
N GLU A 128 14.15 11.45 0.96
CA GLU A 128 15.15 10.38 0.87
C GLU A 128 16.57 10.85 1.25
N ALA A 129 16.95 12.07 0.92
CA ALA A 129 18.25 12.60 1.30
C ALA A 129 18.39 12.75 2.82
N GLU A 130 17.37 13.32 3.46
CA GLU A 130 17.31 13.54 4.91
C GLU A 130 17.24 12.21 5.66
N GLU A 131 16.36 11.31 5.21
CA GLU A 131 16.14 10.03 5.86
C GLU A 131 17.35 9.10 5.76
N GLN A 132 17.98 9.00 4.59
CA GLN A 132 19.20 8.18 4.45
C GLN A 132 20.34 8.70 5.32
N GLU A 133 20.48 10.02 5.48
CA GLU A 133 21.46 10.59 6.40
C GLU A 133 21.17 10.20 7.85
N TRP A 134 19.91 10.28 8.26
CA TRP A 134 19.47 9.87 9.60
C TRP A 134 19.70 8.37 9.81
N LEU A 135 19.34 7.53 8.84
CA LEU A 135 19.50 6.08 8.90
C LEU A 135 20.98 5.68 9.03
N ARG A 136 21.90 6.29 8.28
CA ARG A 136 23.33 6.01 8.41
C ARG A 136 23.83 6.21 9.84
N LYS A 137 23.25 7.15 10.58
CA LYS A 137 23.62 7.44 11.98
C LYS A 137 22.92 6.56 12.99
N ASN A 138 21.71 6.07 12.68
CA ASN A 138 20.80 5.52 13.69
C ASN A 138 20.36 4.07 13.44
N ILE A 139 20.56 3.50 12.22
CA ILE A 139 20.04 2.18 11.87
C ILE A 139 20.50 1.07 12.81
N GLY A 140 21.75 1.13 13.31
CA GLY A 140 22.24 0.17 14.29
C GLY A 140 21.46 0.17 15.60
N LYS A 141 21.07 1.35 16.09
CA LYS A 141 20.24 1.48 17.31
C LYS A 141 18.82 1.00 17.06
N SER A 142 18.24 1.33 15.89
CA SER A 142 16.90 0.89 15.53
C SER A 142 16.82 -0.63 15.41
N LEU A 143 17.84 -1.25 14.79
CA LEU A 143 17.95 -2.70 14.68
C LEU A 143 18.05 -3.40 16.05
N GLU A 144 18.89 -2.89 16.96
CA GLU A 144 18.97 -3.46 18.30
C GLU A 144 17.67 -3.29 19.10
N LYS A 145 16.98 -2.16 18.95
CA LYS A 145 15.64 -1.96 19.52
C LYS A 145 14.63 -2.98 18.98
N ALA A 146 14.60 -3.21 17.67
CA ALA A 146 13.72 -4.21 17.07
C ALA A 146 14.03 -5.63 17.55
N LYS A 147 15.30 -6.01 17.67
CA LYS A 147 15.71 -7.30 18.27
C LYS A 147 15.25 -7.42 19.74
N GLN A 148 15.34 -6.35 20.51
CA GLN A 148 14.86 -6.33 21.89
C GLN A 148 13.34 -6.47 21.95
N GLN A 149 12.61 -5.76 21.10
CA GLN A 149 11.15 -5.89 21.01
C GLN A 149 10.74 -7.32 20.66
N LEU A 150 11.40 -7.96 19.70
CA LEU A 150 11.12 -9.36 19.38
C LEU A 150 11.40 -10.32 20.56
N ARG A 151 12.46 -10.08 21.35
CA ARG A 151 12.77 -10.89 22.54
C ARG A 151 11.73 -10.74 23.65
N SER A 152 11.13 -9.57 23.82
CA SER A 152 10.12 -9.28 24.85
C SER A 152 8.68 -9.43 24.36
N ALA A 153 8.46 -9.69 23.06
CA ALA A 153 7.14 -9.78 22.46
C ALA A 153 6.33 -10.95 23.05
N THR A 154 5.08 -10.69 23.36
CA THR A 154 4.09 -11.72 23.69
C THR A 154 3.77 -12.57 22.47
N ALA A 155 3.05 -13.67 22.66
CA ALA A 155 2.65 -14.55 21.54
C ALA A 155 1.87 -13.78 20.44
N ASN A 156 1.03 -12.82 20.84
CA ASN A 156 0.22 -12.03 19.91
C ASN A 156 1.01 -10.97 19.15
N GLU A 157 2.09 -10.45 19.74
CA GLU A 157 2.94 -9.40 19.16
C GLU A 157 4.09 -9.97 18.31
N LYS A 158 4.37 -11.28 18.45
CA LYS A 158 5.59 -11.88 17.92
C LYS A 158 5.68 -11.81 16.40
N GLU A 159 4.58 -12.03 15.69
CA GLU A 159 4.58 -11.98 14.22
C GLU A 159 4.87 -10.58 13.70
N GLU A 160 4.23 -9.56 14.30
CA GLU A 160 4.49 -8.17 13.94
C GLU A 160 5.93 -7.76 14.31
N ALA A 161 6.44 -8.20 15.46
CA ALA A 161 7.83 -7.94 15.85
C ALA A 161 8.84 -8.58 14.88
N VAL A 162 8.56 -9.76 14.33
CA VAL A 162 9.35 -10.39 13.27
C VAL A 162 9.35 -9.55 11.99
N MET A 163 8.19 -9.03 11.60
CA MET A 163 8.07 -8.15 10.43
C MET A 163 8.88 -6.86 10.63
N TRP A 164 8.77 -6.20 11.80
CA TRP A 164 9.55 -4.99 12.10
C TRP A 164 11.06 -5.26 12.16
N LEU A 165 11.48 -6.42 12.64
CA LEU A 165 12.90 -6.81 12.57
C LEU A 165 13.35 -6.92 11.11
N GLY A 166 12.57 -7.59 10.25
CA GLY A 166 12.84 -7.70 8.82
C GLY A 166 12.92 -6.33 8.13
N TYR A 167 12.08 -5.36 8.52
CA TYR A 167 12.15 -3.98 8.05
C TYR A 167 13.53 -3.37 8.33
N TYR A 168 13.98 -3.36 9.58
CA TYR A 168 15.26 -2.76 9.95
C TYR A 168 16.47 -3.55 9.43
N GLU A 169 16.38 -4.88 9.32
CA GLU A 169 17.41 -5.71 8.68
C GLU A 169 17.55 -5.38 7.19
N GLY A 170 16.42 -5.26 6.49
CA GLY A 170 16.36 -4.88 5.08
C GLY A 170 16.99 -3.51 4.82
N ILE A 171 16.67 -2.51 5.64
CA ILE A 171 17.29 -1.18 5.57
C ILE A 171 18.81 -1.29 5.81
N SER A 172 19.22 -1.93 6.90
CA SER A 172 20.63 -2.05 7.26
C SER A 172 21.46 -2.70 6.14
N GLN A 173 20.91 -3.70 5.47
CA GLN A 173 21.58 -4.39 4.36
C GLN A 173 21.66 -3.56 3.09
N SER A 174 20.58 -2.83 2.76
CA SER A 174 20.48 -2.08 1.51
C SER A 174 21.12 -0.69 1.55
N LEU A 175 21.16 -0.06 2.73
CA LEU A 175 21.62 1.32 2.89
C LEU A 175 23.01 1.63 2.26
N PRO A 176 24.04 0.72 2.30
CA PRO A 176 25.32 0.99 1.66
C PRO A 176 25.27 1.07 0.12
N ILE A 177 24.26 0.44 -0.50
CA ILE A 177 24.14 0.34 -1.97
C ILE A 177 22.93 1.12 -2.48
N LEU A 178 22.15 1.73 -1.59
CA LEU A 178 20.93 2.43 -1.92
C LEU A 178 21.23 3.70 -2.73
N LYS A 179 20.49 3.85 -3.84
CA LYS A 179 20.55 5.01 -4.72
C LYS A 179 19.14 5.55 -4.93
N THR A 180 18.88 6.74 -4.45
CA THR A 180 17.63 7.43 -4.75
C THR A 180 17.44 7.56 -6.25
N THR A 181 16.38 6.94 -6.77
CA THR A 181 16.08 6.94 -8.21
C THR A 181 14.69 7.53 -8.40
N LEU A 182 14.66 8.74 -8.95
CA LEU A 182 13.46 9.56 -9.08
C LEU A 182 12.63 9.18 -10.31
N PRO A 183 11.32 9.45 -10.31
CA PRO A 183 10.49 9.38 -11.51
C PRO A 183 11.05 10.23 -12.65
N ASP A 184 11.12 9.67 -13.85
CA ASP A 184 11.51 10.36 -15.09
C ASP A 184 10.29 10.89 -15.85
N ILE A 185 9.12 10.28 -15.65
CA ILE A 185 7.84 10.76 -16.18
C ILE A 185 6.95 11.21 -15.02
N THR A 186 6.38 12.40 -15.13
CA THR A 186 5.40 12.91 -14.17
C THR A 186 4.09 13.25 -14.83
N PHE A 187 2.99 13.13 -14.09
CA PHE A 187 1.66 13.50 -14.54
C PHE A 187 0.90 14.28 -13.46
N LYS A 188 -0.25 14.81 -13.83
CA LYS A 188 -1.18 15.51 -12.96
C LYS A 188 -2.60 15.05 -13.24
N ASP A 189 -3.39 14.97 -12.19
CA ASP A 189 -4.79 14.54 -12.16
C ASP A 189 -4.96 13.07 -12.63
N SER A 190 -4.70 12.73 -13.89
CA SER A 190 -4.79 11.36 -14.36
C SER A 190 -3.92 11.07 -15.59
N LEU A 191 -3.56 9.78 -15.77
CA LEU A 191 -2.79 9.31 -16.91
C LEU A 191 -3.27 7.92 -17.35
N TRP A 192 -3.59 7.76 -18.64
CA TRP A 192 -3.79 6.46 -19.23
C TRP A 192 -2.49 5.87 -19.79
N ILE A 193 -2.23 4.60 -19.45
CA ILE A 193 -1.15 3.82 -20.08
C ILE A 193 -1.80 2.70 -20.89
N HIS A 194 -1.59 2.75 -22.20
CA HIS A 194 -2.17 1.79 -23.13
C HIS A 194 -1.15 0.72 -23.54
N GLY A 195 -1.58 -0.55 -23.48
CA GLY A 195 -0.86 -1.68 -24.04
C GLY A 195 -1.67 -2.37 -25.13
N SER A 196 -1.14 -3.46 -25.68
CA SER A 196 -1.83 -4.20 -26.75
C SER A 196 -3.00 -5.08 -26.26
N LYS A 197 -3.01 -5.46 -24.98
CA LYS A 197 -4.06 -6.29 -24.36
C LYS A 197 -4.95 -5.54 -23.39
N ARG A 198 -4.40 -4.54 -22.70
CA ARG A 198 -5.13 -3.79 -21.67
C ARG A 198 -4.57 -2.41 -21.48
N SER A 199 -5.39 -1.56 -20.89
CA SER A 199 -5.00 -0.22 -20.46
C SER A 199 -5.19 -0.11 -18.96
N VAL A 200 -4.38 0.73 -18.32
CA VAL A 200 -4.52 1.10 -16.91
C VAL A 200 -4.73 2.60 -16.81
N LEU A 201 -5.49 3.02 -15.81
CA LEU A 201 -5.71 4.41 -15.45
C LEU A 201 -5.00 4.71 -14.15
N LEU A 202 -4.09 5.67 -14.16
CA LEU A 202 -3.50 6.26 -12.96
C LEU A 202 -4.33 7.47 -12.57
N ILE A 203 -4.68 7.58 -11.29
CA ILE A 203 -5.42 8.70 -10.71
C ILE A 203 -4.59 9.30 -9.59
N GLU A 204 -4.35 10.61 -9.64
CA GLU A 204 -3.79 11.35 -8.52
C GLU A 204 -4.85 11.55 -7.43
N CYS A 205 -4.56 11.09 -6.22
CA CYS A 205 -5.36 11.30 -5.02
C CYS A 205 -4.66 12.37 -4.18
N LYS A 206 -5.22 13.58 -4.18
CA LYS A 206 -4.62 14.73 -3.49
C LYS A 206 -4.97 14.71 -2.01
N ASN A 207 -3.98 15.01 -1.18
CA ASN A 207 -4.13 15.13 0.27
C ASN A 207 -4.78 13.89 0.91
N CYS A 208 -4.42 12.68 0.48
CA CYS A 208 -4.90 11.44 1.07
C CYS A 208 -3.92 10.91 2.11
N HIS A 209 -3.15 9.88 1.79
CA HIS A 209 -2.10 9.37 2.67
C HIS A 209 -0.90 10.33 2.71
N THR A 210 -0.58 10.91 1.57
CA THR A 210 0.34 12.04 1.43
C THR A 210 -0.35 13.20 0.71
N ALA A 211 0.37 14.28 0.44
CA ALA A 211 -0.20 15.38 -0.34
C ALA A 211 -0.51 15.00 -1.79
N SER A 212 0.08 13.92 -2.31
CA SER A 212 -0.19 13.42 -3.66
C SER A 212 0.13 11.93 -3.76
N ASP A 213 -0.91 11.12 -3.80
CA ASP A 213 -0.83 9.66 -3.96
C ASP A 213 -1.31 9.26 -5.35
N VAL A 214 -0.88 8.10 -5.84
CA VAL A 214 -1.34 7.52 -7.11
C VAL A 214 -2.05 6.21 -6.84
N VAL A 215 -3.29 6.10 -7.32
CA VAL A 215 -4.04 4.85 -7.41
C VAL A 215 -4.05 4.38 -8.85
N MET A 216 -3.81 3.10 -9.09
CA MET A 216 -3.88 2.50 -10.42
C MET A 216 -5.13 1.63 -10.56
N ILE A 217 -5.96 1.94 -11.54
CA ILE A 217 -7.20 1.22 -11.84
C ILE A 217 -7.05 0.40 -13.11
N LEU A 218 -7.56 -0.82 -13.09
CA LEU A 218 -7.79 -1.69 -14.24
C LEU A 218 -9.31 -1.79 -14.46
N PRO A 219 -9.92 -0.89 -15.24
CA PRO A 219 -11.38 -0.77 -15.31
C PRO A 219 -12.07 -2.03 -15.83
N GLN A 220 -11.46 -2.71 -16.82
CA GLN A 220 -12.01 -3.93 -17.40
C GLN A 220 -12.00 -5.12 -16.45
N GLN A 221 -11.13 -5.11 -15.43
CA GLN A 221 -10.99 -6.16 -14.42
C GLN A 221 -11.68 -5.83 -13.11
N GLY A 222 -12.08 -4.58 -12.91
CA GLY A 222 -12.64 -4.09 -11.66
C GLY A 222 -11.65 -4.12 -10.49
N ILE A 223 -10.35 -3.92 -10.78
CA ILE A 223 -9.25 -4.00 -9.82
C ILE A 223 -8.64 -2.61 -9.62
N ALA A 224 -8.39 -2.24 -8.37
CA ALA A 224 -7.63 -1.05 -8.00
C ALA A 224 -6.40 -1.43 -7.15
N PHE A 225 -5.22 -0.93 -7.53
CA PHE A 225 -4.02 -0.93 -6.71
C PHE A 225 -3.96 0.42 -6.01
N MET A 226 -4.09 0.40 -4.69
CA MET A 226 -4.40 1.58 -3.90
C MET A 226 -3.18 2.29 -3.32
N GLY A 227 -2.00 1.62 -3.28
CA GLY A 227 -0.92 2.09 -2.42
C GLY A 227 -1.44 2.30 -0.99
N ASP A 228 -0.92 3.29 -0.30
CA ASP A 228 -1.28 3.58 1.10
C ASP A 228 -2.55 4.42 1.27
N VAL A 229 -3.29 4.66 0.17
CA VAL A 229 -4.69 5.10 0.25
C VAL A 229 -5.56 4.02 0.92
N LEU A 230 -5.12 2.75 0.91
CA LEU A 230 -5.81 1.66 1.60
C LEU A 230 -4.85 0.80 2.41
N PHE A 231 -5.20 0.59 3.69
CA PHE A 231 -4.61 -0.39 4.59
C PHE A 231 -5.65 -1.45 4.95
N VAL A 232 -5.26 -2.71 4.98
CA VAL A 232 -6.17 -3.80 5.35
C VAL A 232 -5.63 -4.55 6.55
N LYS A 233 -6.38 -4.51 7.69
CA LYS A 233 -5.97 -5.05 8.99
C LYS A 233 -4.63 -4.49 9.49
N ARG A 234 -4.38 -3.24 9.17
CA ARG A 234 -3.21 -2.46 9.59
C ARG A 234 -3.70 -1.07 9.98
N HIS A 235 -3.14 -0.49 11.05
CA HIS A 235 -3.33 0.92 11.33
C HIS A 235 -2.60 1.73 10.26
N PRO A 236 -3.27 2.61 9.51
CA PRO A 236 -2.58 3.54 8.61
C PRO A 236 -1.70 4.48 9.41
N TRP A 237 -0.79 5.18 8.74
CA TRP A 237 -0.06 6.28 9.36
C TRP A 237 -0.58 7.62 8.86
N PHE A 238 -1.03 8.46 9.79
CA PHE A 238 -1.63 9.77 9.45
C PHE A 238 -0.65 10.93 9.59
N GLY A 239 0.66 10.68 9.75
CA GLY A 239 1.65 11.75 9.93
C GLY A 239 1.69 12.76 8.78
N ASP A 240 1.51 12.30 7.54
CA ASP A 240 1.45 13.12 6.33
C ASP A 240 0.05 13.20 5.72
N SER A 241 -0.92 12.51 6.33
CA SER A 241 -2.27 12.35 5.79
C SER A 241 -3.17 13.53 6.12
N ASN A 242 -4.16 13.75 5.27
CA ASN A 242 -5.39 14.43 5.64
C ASN A 242 -6.52 13.39 5.78
N ALA A 243 -6.89 13.07 7.02
CA ALA A 243 -7.83 12.00 7.30
C ALA A 243 -9.22 12.22 6.66
N GLU A 244 -9.69 13.47 6.53
CA GLU A 244 -10.97 13.80 5.89
C GLU A 244 -10.91 13.54 4.38
N SER A 245 -9.89 14.08 3.69
CA SER A 245 -9.72 13.89 2.25
C SER A 245 -9.47 12.41 1.89
N LEU A 246 -8.72 11.69 2.73
CA LEU A 246 -8.54 10.24 2.59
C LEU A 246 -9.87 9.50 2.69
N LYS A 247 -10.69 9.84 3.68
CA LYS A 247 -12.02 9.25 3.86
C LYS A 247 -12.93 9.50 2.65
N GLU A 248 -13.04 10.76 2.21
CA GLU A 248 -13.82 11.13 1.03
C GLU A 248 -13.39 10.34 -0.21
N ARG A 249 -12.09 10.20 -0.43
CA ARG A 249 -11.56 9.44 -1.55
C ARG A 249 -11.84 7.95 -1.45
N LEU A 250 -11.78 7.37 -0.26
CA LEU A 250 -12.17 5.98 -0.01
C LEU A 250 -13.67 5.76 -0.28
N GLU A 251 -14.52 6.72 0.10
CA GLU A 251 -15.97 6.69 -0.17
C GLU A 251 -16.25 6.72 -1.68
N ASP A 252 -15.51 7.54 -2.47
CA ASP A 252 -15.60 7.55 -3.92
C ASP A 252 -15.28 6.16 -4.52
N PHE A 253 -14.18 5.52 -4.09
CA PHE A 253 -13.82 4.17 -4.53
C PHE A 253 -14.82 3.11 -4.09
N TYR A 254 -15.40 3.25 -2.89
CA TYR A 254 -16.47 2.38 -2.41
C TYR A 254 -17.73 2.50 -3.25
N ALA A 255 -18.10 3.72 -3.64
CA ALA A 255 -19.29 4.00 -4.44
C ALA A 255 -19.17 3.51 -5.90
N ASP A 256 -17.95 3.42 -6.44
CA ASP A 256 -17.73 2.93 -7.81
C ASP A 256 -18.11 1.45 -7.93
N ALA A 257 -19.26 1.19 -8.57
CA ALA A 257 -19.79 -0.16 -8.75
C ALA A 257 -18.90 -1.04 -9.67
N SER A 258 -18.05 -0.44 -10.48
CA SER A 258 -17.15 -1.17 -11.37
C SER A 258 -15.95 -1.78 -10.64
N LEU A 259 -15.58 -1.26 -9.47
CA LEU A 259 -14.47 -1.76 -8.67
C LEU A 259 -14.96 -2.81 -7.66
N THR A 260 -14.34 -3.98 -7.69
CA THR A 260 -14.72 -5.12 -6.84
C THR A 260 -13.57 -5.70 -6.05
N GLN A 261 -12.32 -5.39 -6.44
CA GLN A 261 -11.12 -5.93 -5.80
C GLN A 261 -10.08 -4.83 -5.62
N PHE A 262 -9.49 -4.78 -4.43
CA PHE A 262 -8.56 -3.74 -4.00
C PHE A 262 -7.27 -4.37 -3.48
N VAL A 263 -6.13 -3.90 -3.99
CA VAL A 263 -4.80 -4.23 -3.51
C VAL A 263 -4.32 -3.07 -2.65
N PRO A 264 -4.25 -3.21 -1.33
CA PRO A 264 -3.76 -2.16 -0.44
C PRO A 264 -2.24 -2.01 -0.54
N GLY A 265 -1.68 -0.91 -0.04
CA GLY A 265 -0.23 -0.81 0.17
C GLY A 265 0.25 -1.82 1.22
N HIS A 266 -0.55 -2.06 2.25
CA HIS A 266 -0.24 -3.01 3.32
C HIS A 266 -1.43 -3.91 3.66
N GLY A 267 -1.15 -5.21 3.82
CA GLY A 267 -2.15 -6.22 4.17
C GLY A 267 -2.65 -7.03 2.98
N PRO A 268 -3.66 -7.89 3.18
CA PRO A 268 -4.16 -8.78 2.14
C PRO A 268 -5.00 -8.06 1.09
N VAL A 269 -5.07 -8.62 -0.12
CA VAL A 269 -6.07 -8.22 -1.13
C VAL A 269 -7.47 -8.40 -0.57
N ALA A 270 -8.36 -7.45 -0.82
CA ALA A 270 -9.70 -7.41 -0.25
C ALA A 270 -10.76 -6.87 -1.22
N GLY A 271 -12.01 -6.96 -0.83
CA GLY A 271 -13.15 -6.35 -1.50
C GLY A 271 -13.53 -4.99 -0.91
N LYS A 272 -14.72 -4.52 -1.26
CA LYS A 272 -15.27 -3.23 -0.80
C LYS A 272 -15.43 -3.14 0.72
N GLU A 273 -15.63 -4.27 1.39
CA GLU A 273 -15.77 -4.34 2.85
C GLU A 273 -14.54 -3.79 3.59
N ALA A 274 -13.35 -3.96 3.02
CA ALA A 274 -12.12 -3.43 3.60
C ALA A 274 -12.03 -1.91 3.46
N VAL A 275 -12.47 -1.36 2.32
CA VAL A 275 -12.58 0.09 2.11
C VAL A 275 -13.53 0.70 3.13
N GLN A 276 -14.72 0.11 3.29
CA GLN A 276 -15.71 0.56 4.28
C GLN A 276 -15.18 0.46 5.72
N THR A 277 -14.41 -0.59 6.01
CA THR A 277 -13.79 -0.77 7.33
C THR A 277 -12.80 0.33 7.65
N LEU A 278 -11.96 0.76 6.68
CA LEU A 278 -11.03 1.87 6.88
C LEU A 278 -11.78 3.21 7.02
N VAL A 279 -12.85 3.44 6.24
CA VAL A 279 -13.73 4.60 6.41
C VAL A 279 -14.31 4.64 7.83
N SER A 280 -14.79 3.49 8.33
CA SER A 280 -15.31 3.40 9.70
C SER A 280 -14.25 3.70 10.74
N TYR A 281 -13.02 3.19 10.57
CA TYR A 281 -11.88 3.49 11.44
C TYR A 281 -11.60 5.00 11.51
N ILE A 282 -11.57 5.68 10.36
CA ILE A 282 -11.36 7.14 10.32
C ILE A 282 -12.48 7.87 11.05
N ASN A 283 -13.74 7.51 10.80
CA ASN A 283 -14.90 8.11 11.47
C ASN A 283 -14.83 7.92 12.98
N ASP A 284 -14.50 6.71 13.46
CA ASP A 284 -14.38 6.43 14.90
C ASP A 284 -13.31 7.32 15.55
N LEU A 285 -12.15 7.49 14.92
CA LEU A 285 -11.09 8.36 15.44
C LEU A 285 -11.51 9.85 15.43
N GLN A 286 -12.18 10.30 14.38
CA GLN A 286 -12.67 11.68 14.28
C GLN A 286 -13.77 11.97 15.33
N GLN A 287 -14.63 10.99 15.62
CA GLN A 287 -15.63 11.10 16.68
C GLN A 287 -14.95 11.20 18.05
N LEU A 288 -14.00 10.31 18.37
CA LEU A 288 -13.24 10.35 19.61
C LEU A 288 -12.57 11.70 19.80
N ALA A 289 -11.93 12.23 18.76
CA ALA A 289 -11.27 13.54 18.79
C ALA A 289 -12.26 14.68 19.04
N THR A 290 -13.43 14.67 18.39
CA THR A 290 -14.48 15.68 18.58
C THR A 290 -15.00 15.68 20.01
N GLU A 291 -15.25 14.50 20.59
CA GLU A 291 -15.71 14.36 21.98
C GLU A 291 -14.66 14.84 22.99
N ALA A 292 -13.37 14.54 22.73
CA ALA A 292 -12.27 14.98 23.57
C ALA A 292 -12.10 16.51 23.56
N VAL A 293 -12.22 17.15 22.38
CA VAL A 293 -12.20 18.62 22.26
C VAL A 293 -13.35 19.24 23.03
N GLN A 294 -14.57 18.70 22.92
CA GLN A 294 -15.74 19.19 23.67
C GLN A 294 -15.56 19.09 25.20
N LYS A 295 -14.83 18.07 25.65
CA LYS A 295 -14.52 17.85 27.07
C LYS A 295 -13.29 18.64 27.55
N ASN A 296 -12.62 19.39 26.68
CA ASN A 296 -11.33 20.04 26.91
C ASN A 296 -10.27 19.06 27.45
N GLU A 297 -10.26 17.83 26.93
CA GLU A 297 -9.25 16.82 27.28
C GLU A 297 -7.86 17.28 26.84
N ALA A 298 -6.84 17.02 27.64
CA ALA A 298 -5.47 17.37 27.27
C ALA A 298 -4.95 16.45 26.14
N ASP A 299 -4.16 17.02 25.21
CA ASP A 299 -3.56 16.27 24.09
C ASP A 299 -2.81 15.02 24.60
N SER A 300 -2.03 15.18 25.70
CA SER A 300 -1.24 14.10 26.29
C SER A 300 -2.08 12.94 26.84
N ASP A 301 -3.32 13.18 27.17
CA ASP A 301 -4.23 12.17 27.72
C ASP A 301 -4.99 11.51 26.58
N PHE A 302 -5.47 12.29 25.61
CA PHE A 302 -6.17 11.79 24.43
C PHE A 302 -5.35 10.79 23.61
N ILE A 303 -4.08 11.09 23.34
CA ILE A 303 -3.21 10.21 22.53
C ILE A 303 -2.84 8.90 23.24
N ARG A 304 -3.14 8.75 24.52
CA ARG A 304 -2.91 7.52 25.31
C ARG A 304 -4.12 6.60 25.36
N GLN A 305 -5.21 6.95 24.70
CA GLN A 305 -6.40 6.11 24.68
C GLN A 305 -6.09 4.74 24.06
N ASP A 306 -6.72 3.70 24.63
CA ASP A 306 -6.59 2.34 24.13
C ASP A 306 -7.20 2.19 22.73
N VAL A 307 -6.57 1.31 21.93
CA VAL A 307 -7.14 0.92 20.63
C VAL A 307 -8.52 0.28 20.84
N PRO A 308 -9.59 0.75 20.15
CA PRO A 308 -10.91 0.16 20.22
C PRO A 308 -10.90 -1.34 19.91
N ALA A 309 -11.76 -2.12 20.56
CA ALA A 309 -11.73 -3.58 20.53
C ALA A 309 -11.74 -4.17 19.12
N GLN A 310 -12.50 -3.56 18.19
CA GLN A 310 -12.61 -3.98 16.78
C GLN A 310 -11.30 -3.84 15.99
N TYR A 311 -10.36 -2.99 16.43
CA TYR A 311 -9.08 -2.72 15.76
C TYR A 311 -7.86 -3.29 16.52
N LYS A 312 -8.05 -3.87 17.71
CA LYS A 312 -6.96 -4.41 18.55
C LYS A 312 -6.12 -5.51 17.89
N SER A 313 -6.69 -6.21 16.92
CA SER A 313 -5.99 -7.25 16.16
C SER A 313 -5.25 -6.73 14.92
N TRP A 314 -5.34 -5.44 14.64
CA TRP A 314 -4.63 -4.84 13.52
C TRP A 314 -3.15 -4.66 13.87
N TRP A 315 -2.32 -4.86 12.88
CA TRP A 315 -0.89 -4.58 12.99
C TRP A 315 -0.63 -3.07 12.85
N PHE A 316 0.62 -2.67 13.06
CA PHE A 316 1.05 -1.27 13.07
C PHE A 316 0.43 -0.46 14.20
N GLY A 317 0.12 -1.14 15.32
CA GLY A 317 -0.48 -0.52 16.51
C GLY A 317 0.31 0.68 17.05
N ARG A 318 1.62 0.73 16.77
CA ARG A 318 2.46 1.88 17.12
C ARG A 318 2.06 3.20 16.46
N PHE A 319 1.33 3.15 15.33
CA PHE A 319 0.82 4.35 14.64
C PHE A 319 -0.49 4.87 15.25
N TYR A 320 -1.11 4.12 16.14
CA TYR A 320 -2.43 4.50 16.66
C TYR A 320 -2.39 5.83 17.45
N SER A 321 -1.37 6.05 18.28
CA SER A 321 -1.21 7.32 19.00
C SER A 321 -0.95 8.51 18.07
N ASP A 322 -0.19 8.30 17.00
CA ASP A 322 0.07 9.33 15.98
C ASP A 322 -1.21 9.67 15.23
N ASN A 323 -2.02 8.65 14.91
CA ASN A 323 -3.32 8.84 14.26
C ASN A 323 -4.29 9.63 15.16
N LEU A 324 -4.33 9.32 16.46
CA LEU A 324 -5.11 10.12 17.42
C LEU A 324 -4.64 11.58 17.45
N ALA A 325 -3.33 11.80 17.50
CA ALA A 325 -2.75 13.15 17.50
C ALA A 325 -3.16 13.94 16.25
N ALA A 326 -3.12 13.31 15.07
CA ALA A 326 -3.49 13.93 13.82
C ALA A 326 -4.97 14.36 13.79
N VAL A 327 -5.89 13.44 14.10
CA VAL A 327 -7.34 13.74 14.08
C VAL A 327 -7.72 14.75 15.18
N TYR A 328 -7.04 14.73 16.34
CA TYR A 328 -7.29 15.67 17.42
C TYR A 328 -6.84 17.09 17.06
N HIS A 329 -5.66 17.21 16.43
CA HIS A 329 -5.18 18.48 15.92
C HIS A 329 -6.16 19.08 14.90
N ASP A 330 -6.73 18.25 14.02
CA ASP A 330 -7.69 18.72 13.03
C ASP A 330 -9.06 19.07 13.65
N ALA A 331 -9.51 18.33 14.67
CA ALA A 331 -10.72 18.66 15.40
C ALA A 331 -10.63 20.01 16.13
N LYS A 332 -9.45 20.40 16.63
CA LYS A 332 -9.22 21.71 17.27
C LYS A 332 -9.26 22.91 16.32
N LYS A 333 -9.10 22.67 15.01
CA LYS A 333 -9.14 23.75 14.01
C LYS A 333 -10.57 24.08 13.54
N LYS A 334 -11.53 23.20 13.82
CA LYS A 334 -12.93 23.35 13.48
C LYS A 334 -13.71 24.06 14.58
#